data_d867c498d4d469499e3a1d89b9dd1dc2
#
_entry.id   d867c498d4d469499e3a1d89b9dd1dc2
#
_cell.length_a   1.000
_cell.length_b   1.000
_cell.length_c   1.000
_cell.angle_alpha   90.00
_cell.angle_beta   90.00
_cell.angle_gamma   90.00
#
_symmetry.space_group_name_H-M   'P 1'
#
loop_
_entity.id
_entity.type
_entity.pdbx_description
1 polymer ?
#
loop_
_entity_poly.entity_id
_entity_poly.type
_entity_poly.pdbx_seq_one_letter_code
_entity_poly.pdbx_strand_id
1 'polypeptide(L)'
;FYQMSALKTINLSHFNTANVTDMSSMFSMDDNLTELDLRSFTTPKVENFGYMFASFTTDNRLTRIYTSGDWDISRAVSAGVVAPKNVLVFANRVNLVGNNGWSSSTPNNVGLEALRIDHPGAPGYFTLRS
;
A
#
# COMPACT_ATOMS: atom_id res chain seq x y z
N PHE A 1 -7.24 -9.19 -5.51
CA PHE A 1 -7.29 -8.20 -6.62
C PHE A 1 -6.00 -8.16 -7.45
N TYR A 2 -5.16 -9.15 -7.33
CA TYR A 2 -3.89 -9.24 -8.04
C TYR A 2 -4.12 -9.28 -9.56
N GLN A 3 -3.35 -8.49 -10.31
CA GLN A 3 -3.36 -8.43 -11.78
C GLN A 3 -4.72 -8.10 -12.41
N MET A 4 -5.55 -7.32 -11.75
CA MET A 4 -6.82 -6.86 -12.32
C MET A 4 -6.61 -5.57 -13.12
N SER A 5 -5.82 -5.63 -14.15
CA SER A 5 -5.37 -4.44 -14.90
C SER A 5 -6.50 -3.66 -15.58
N ALA A 6 -7.65 -4.30 -15.83
CA ALA A 6 -8.83 -3.62 -16.38
C ALA A 6 -9.65 -2.89 -15.30
N LEU A 7 -9.37 -3.13 -14.01
CA LEU A 7 -10.13 -2.57 -12.91
C LEU A 7 -9.74 -1.09 -12.72
N LYS A 8 -10.73 -0.19 -12.72
CA LYS A 8 -10.51 1.25 -12.55
C LYS A 8 -10.96 1.76 -11.19
N THR A 9 -11.98 1.14 -10.62
CA THR A 9 -12.51 1.50 -9.30
C THR A 9 -12.87 0.22 -8.55
N ILE A 10 -12.86 0.31 -7.22
CA ILE A 10 -13.18 -0.82 -6.35
C ILE A 10 -13.80 -0.29 -5.06
N ASN A 11 -14.89 -0.94 -4.61
CA ASN A 11 -15.53 -0.60 -3.33
C ASN A 11 -15.17 -1.66 -2.29
N LEU A 12 -14.42 -1.24 -1.28
CA LEU A 12 -13.93 -2.10 -0.19
C LEU A 12 -14.50 -1.71 1.16
N SER A 13 -15.54 -0.87 1.20
CA SER A 13 -16.09 -0.30 2.45
C SER A 13 -16.65 -1.33 3.42
N HIS A 14 -17.00 -2.53 2.94
CA HIS A 14 -17.56 -3.60 3.77
C HIS A 14 -16.52 -4.63 4.23
N PHE A 15 -15.26 -4.47 3.84
CA PHE A 15 -14.22 -5.42 4.20
C PHE A 15 -13.80 -5.24 5.66
N ASN A 16 -13.74 -6.34 6.39
CA ASN A 16 -13.18 -6.38 7.74
C ASN A 16 -11.87 -7.18 7.70
N THR A 17 -10.77 -6.49 7.90
CA THR A 17 -9.43 -7.09 7.80
C THR A 17 -8.75 -7.31 9.16
N ALA A 18 -9.48 -7.20 10.26
CA ALA A 18 -8.94 -7.27 11.61
C ALA A 18 -8.19 -8.58 11.92
N ASN A 19 -8.54 -9.68 11.25
CA ASN A 19 -7.91 -10.98 11.46
C ASN A 19 -7.02 -11.43 10.31
N VAL A 20 -6.80 -10.59 9.31
CA VAL A 20 -5.97 -10.93 8.15
C VAL A 20 -4.50 -10.92 8.55
N THR A 21 -3.77 -11.95 8.17
CA THR A 21 -2.34 -12.10 8.47
C THR A 21 -1.44 -11.91 7.26
N ASP A 22 -1.98 -12.06 6.05
CA ASP A 22 -1.22 -11.96 4.81
C ASP A 22 -1.98 -11.08 3.80
N MET A 23 -1.41 -9.93 3.48
CA MET A 23 -1.92 -9.01 2.46
C MET A 23 -0.96 -8.91 1.27
N SER A 24 -0.07 -9.88 1.11
CA SER A 24 0.89 -9.86 0.01
C SER A 24 0.19 -9.86 -1.35
N SER A 25 0.71 -9.05 -2.26
CA SER A 25 0.24 -8.93 -3.65
C SER A 25 -1.23 -8.52 -3.82
N MET A 26 -1.90 -8.06 -2.77
CA MET A 26 -3.37 -7.84 -2.82
C MET A 26 -3.78 -6.88 -3.94
N PHE A 27 -3.05 -5.80 -4.16
CA PHE A 27 -3.31 -4.82 -5.21
C PHE A 27 -2.17 -4.74 -6.22
N SER A 28 -1.36 -5.77 -6.28
CA SER A 28 -0.23 -5.83 -7.19
C SER A 28 -0.73 -5.86 -8.64
N MET A 29 -0.12 -5.02 -9.49
CA MET A 29 -0.39 -4.97 -10.93
C MET A 29 -1.81 -4.57 -11.31
N ASP A 30 -2.55 -3.92 -10.41
CA ASP A 30 -3.83 -3.30 -10.72
C ASP A 30 -3.56 -1.91 -11.34
N ASP A 31 -3.00 -1.90 -12.54
CA ASP A 31 -2.30 -0.75 -13.11
C ASP A 31 -3.22 0.36 -13.61
N ASN A 32 -4.52 0.09 -13.77
CA ASN A 32 -5.50 1.10 -14.16
C ASN A 32 -6.23 1.75 -12.98
N LEU A 33 -6.05 1.25 -11.76
CA LEU A 33 -6.56 1.93 -10.57
C LEU A 33 -5.86 3.27 -10.41
N THR A 34 -6.64 4.34 -10.23
CA THR A 34 -6.10 5.68 -9.97
C THR A 34 -6.09 6.01 -8.49
N GLU A 35 -7.06 5.49 -7.75
CA GLU A 35 -7.20 5.71 -6.30
C GLU A 35 -7.69 4.43 -5.64
N LEU A 36 -7.23 4.20 -4.41
CA LEU A 36 -7.69 3.12 -3.55
C LEU A 36 -8.22 3.72 -2.25
N ASP A 37 -9.44 3.35 -1.88
CA ASP A 37 -10.03 3.73 -0.60
C ASP A 37 -9.98 2.54 0.35
N LEU A 38 -9.02 2.57 1.26
CA LEU A 38 -8.76 1.52 2.23
C LEU A 38 -9.10 1.96 3.66
N ARG A 39 -10.06 2.90 3.82
CA ARG A 39 -10.41 3.42 5.15
C ARG A 39 -10.99 2.36 6.09
N SER A 40 -11.58 1.29 5.54
CA SER A 40 -12.09 0.18 6.33
C SER A 40 -11.00 -0.81 6.79
N PHE A 41 -9.80 -0.70 6.23
CA PHE A 41 -8.71 -1.63 6.51
C PHE A 41 -8.04 -1.33 7.85
N THR A 42 -7.82 -2.39 8.64
CA THR A 42 -6.94 -2.38 9.80
C THR A 42 -5.96 -3.54 9.67
N THR A 43 -4.79 -3.42 10.27
CA THR A 43 -3.70 -4.38 10.03
C THR A 43 -3.05 -4.90 11.32
N PRO A 44 -3.82 -5.16 12.41
CA PRO A 44 -3.19 -5.51 13.69
C PRO A 44 -2.50 -6.86 13.68
N LYS A 45 -2.80 -7.73 12.71
CA LYS A 45 -2.26 -9.09 12.64
C LYS A 45 -1.47 -9.38 11.36
N VAL A 46 -1.30 -8.40 10.48
CA VAL A 46 -0.63 -8.63 9.20
C VAL A 46 0.87 -8.79 9.39
N GLU A 47 1.39 -9.90 8.91
CA GLU A 47 2.81 -10.26 8.98
C GLU A 47 3.51 -10.06 7.64
N ASN A 48 2.77 -10.03 6.53
CA ASN A 48 3.34 -9.95 5.18
C ASN A 48 2.58 -8.96 4.32
N PHE A 49 3.26 -7.86 3.94
CA PHE A 49 2.79 -6.85 2.99
C PHE A 49 3.55 -6.92 1.65
N GLY A 50 4.33 -7.94 1.42
CA GLY A 50 5.19 -8.03 0.24
C GLY A 50 4.40 -7.83 -1.05
N TYR A 51 4.91 -6.98 -1.95
CA TYR A 51 4.29 -6.66 -3.25
C TYR A 51 2.86 -6.12 -3.18
N MET A 52 2.34 -5.74 -2.00
CA MET A 52 0.92 -5.40 -1.84
C MET A 52 0.44 -4.36 -2.86
N PHE A 53 1.25 -3.33 -3.11
CA PHE A 53 0.93 -2.24 -4.03
C PHE A 53 1.89 -2.19 -5.23
N ALA A 54 2.66 -3.23 -5.48
CA ALA A 54 3.68 -3.23 -6.51
C ALA A 54 3.08 -3.26 -7.92
N SER A 55 3.81 -2.71 -8.88
CA SER A 55 3.60 -2.95 -10.30
C SER A 55 4.90 -3.46 -10.92
N PHE A 56 4.82 -4.20 -12.03
CA PHE A 56 6.00 -4.65 -12.76
C PHE A 56 6.42 -3.67 -13.84
N THR A 57 5.67 -2.59 -14.02
CA THR A 57 5.95 -1.54 -15.00
C THR A 57 5.72 -0.18 -14.38
N THR A 58 6.37 0.87 -14.91
CA THR A 58 6.10 2.25 -14.52
C THR A 58 4.87 2.83 -15.23
N ASP A 59 4.29 2.10 -16.17
CA ASP A 59 3.04 2.47 -16.84
C ASP A 59 1.84 2.04 -15.99
N ASN A 60 1.64 2.76 -14.89
CA ASN A 60 0.53 2.54 -13.98
C ASN A 60 0.02 3.89 -13.48
N ARG A 61 -1.21 3.91 -12.92
CA ARG A 61 -1.97 5.15 -12.71
C ARG A 61 -2.30 5.45 -11.25
N LEU A 62 -1.85 4.65 -10.30
CA LEU A 62 -2.19 4.84 -8.90
C LEU A 62 -1.54 6.14 -8.38
N THR A 63 -2.38 7.08 -7.92
CA THR A 63 -1.93 8.36 -7.39
C THR A 63 -2.20 8.54 -5.91
N ARG A 64 -3.27 7.93 -5.36
CA ARG A 64 -3.66 8.10 -3.97
C ARG A 64 -4.15 6.79 -3.36
N ILE A 65 -3.75 6.57 -2.11
CA ILE A 65 -4.28 5.51 -1.24
C ILE A 65 -4.85 6.19 0.00
N TYR A 66 -6.17 6.11 0.18
CA TYR A 66 -6.85 6.74 1.31
C TYR A 66 -6.97 5.75 2.47
N THR A 67 -6.60 6.20 3.65
CA THR A 67 -6.74 5.41 4.89
C THR A 67 -7.31 6.30 5.99
N SER A 68 -7.78 5.68 7.08
CA SER A 68 -8.27 6.41 8.25
C SER A 68 -7.18 6.70 9.29
N GLY A 69 -5.97 6.20 9.07
CA GLY A 69 -4.82 6.41 9.95
C GLY A 69 -3.63 5.59 9.50
N ASP A 70 -2.57 5.62 10.30
CA ASP A 70 -1.40 4.81 10.07
C ASP A 70 -1.73 3.32 10.27
N TRP A 71 -1.10 2.47 9.47
CA TRP A 71 -1.27 1.03 9.64
C TRP A 71 -0.33 0.49 10.71
N ASP A 72 -0.80 -0.51 11.44
CA ASP A 72 0.04 -1.25 12.38
C ASP A 72 0.92 -2.22 11.59
N ILE A 73 2.23 -1.95 11.60
CA ILE A 73 3.22 -2.78 10.91
C ILE A 73 4.06 -3.61 11.89
N SER A 74 3.71 -3.62 13.17
CA SER A 74 4.55 -4.23 14.21
C SER A 74 4.80 -5.72 13.97
N ARG A 75 3.79 -6.46 13.52
CA ARG A 75 3.95 -7.89 13.21
C ARG A 75 4.79 -8.12 11.97
N ALA A 76 4.65 -7.26 10.96
CA ALA A 76 5.46 -7.36 9.76
C ALA A 76 6.93 -7.04 10.05
N VAL A 77 7.19 -6.03 10.88
CA VAL A 77 8.56 -5.70 11.32
C VAL A 77 9.18 -6.90 12.05
N SER A 78 8.42 -7.53 12.97
CA SER A 78 8.88 -8.71 13.70
C SER A 78 9.12 -9.92 12.79
N ALA A 79 8.28 -10.09 11.76
CA ALA A 79 8.44 -11.17 10.79
C ALA A 79 9.68 -10.97 9.89
N GLY A 80 10.09 -9.72 9.72
CA GLY A 80 11.28 -9.37 8.96
C GLY A 80 11.04 -9.18 7.47
N VAL A 81 12.05 -8.63 6.81
CA VAL A 81 12.07 -8.42 5.36
C VAL A 81 12.92 -9.53 4.76
N VAL A 82 12.29 -10.64 4.45
CA VAL A 82 12.93 -11.83 3.87
C VAL A 82 12.14 -12.23 2.63
N ALA A 83 12.76 -12.13 1.47
CA ALA A 83 12.07 -12.37 0.20
C ALA A 83 11.30 -13.69 0.19
N PRO A 84 10.02 -13.72 -0.22
CA PRO A 84 9.23 -12.61 -0.76
C PRO A 84 8.48 -11.79 0.31
N LYS A 85 8.68 -12.09 1.60
CA LYS A 85 7.93 -11.45 2.69
C LYS A 85 8.37 -10.01 2.89
N ASN A 86 7.42 -9.08 2.85
CA ASN A 86 7.58 -7.65 3.10
C ASN A 86 8.55 -6.92 2.15
N VAL A 87 8.85 -7.49 0.98
CA VAL A 87 9.72 -6.85 0.00
C VAL A 87 8.89 -6.13 -1.07
N LEU A 88 9.47 -5.08 -1.66
CA LEU A 88 8.94 -4.39 -2.85
C LEU A 88 7.47 -4.00 -2.72
N VAL A 89 7.08 -3.47 -1.56
CA VAL A 89 5.68 -3.14 -1.25
C VAL A 89 5.08 -2.17 -2.25
N PHE A 90 5.86 -1.17 -2.71
CA PHE A 90 5.43 -0.09 -3.61
C PHE A 90 6.21 -0.07 -4.93
N ALA A 91 6.78 -1.19 -5.35
CA ALA A 91 7.65 -1.23 -6.52
C ALA A 91 6.98 -0.59 -7.75
N ASN A 92 7.73 0.27 -8.44
CA ASN A 92 7.32 0.95 -9.68
C ASN A 92 6.12 1.89 -9.56
N ARG A 93 5.64 2.21 -8.37
CA ARG A 93 4.54 3.17 -8.17
C ARG A 93 5.04 4.61 -8.26
N VAL A 94 5.40 5.04 -9.45
CA VAL A 94 6.04 6.33 -9.72
C VAL A 94 5.10 7.54 -9.64
N ASN A 95 3.78 7.31 -9.69
CA ASN A 95 2.78 8.38 -9.65
C ASN A 95 2.09 8.51 -8.28
N LEU A 96 2.40 7.62 -7.33
CA LEU A 96 1.77 7.60 -6.02
C LEU A 96 2.30 8.74 -5.14
N VAL A 97 1.36 9.46 -4.50
CA VAL A 97 1.65 10.65 -3.70
C VAL A 97 0.91 10.55 -2.36
N GLY A 98 1.59 10.87 -1.27
CA GLY A 98 1.01 10.91 0.06
C GLY A 98 0.29 12.23 0.37
N ASN A 99 -0.24 12.33 1.58
CA ASN A 99 -1.15 13.40 2.04
C ASN A 99 -0.57 14.82 1.85
N ASN A 100 0.74 14.98 2.09
CA ASN A 100 1.42 16.27 1.95
C ASN A 100 2.23 16.39 0.64
N GLY A 101 1.95 15.52 -0.32
CA GLY A 101 2.60 15.55 -1.62
C GLY A 101 3.90 14.76 -1.69
N TRP A 102 4.26 14.00 -0.66
CA TRP A 102 5.47 13.20 -0.70
C TRP A 102 5.37 12.07 -1.73
N SER A 103 6.44 11.91 -2.48
CA SER A 103 6.64 10.73 -3.32
C SER A 103 8.11 10.36 -3.32
N SER A 104 8.43 9.11 -3.62
CA SER A 104 9.81 8.65 -3.69
C SER A 104 10.29 8.61 -5.13
N SER A 105 11.52 9.08 -5.37
CA SER A 105 12.20 8.88 -6.66
C SER A 105 12.68 7.43 -6.82
N THR A 106 12.68 6.65 -5.74
CA THR A 106 13.12 5.26 -5.75
C THR A 106 12.09 4.37 -5.04
N PRO A 107 10.86 4.22 -5.62
CA PRO A 107 9.79 3.48 -4.93
C PRO A 107 10.13 2.01 -4.65
N ASN A 108 11.05 1.43 -5.40
CA ASN A 108 11.50 0.05 -5.17
C ASN A 108 12.31 -0.11 -3.87
N ASN A 109 12.81 0.99 -3.32
CA ASN A 109 13.57 1.00 -2.06
C ASN A 109 12.72 1.41 -0.87
N VAL A 110 11.43 1.70 -1.08
CA VAL A 110 10.49 2.09 -0.03
C VAL A 110 9.76 0.85 0.45
N GLY A 111 9.68 0.65 1.75
CA GLY A 111 9.09 -0.54 2.35
C GLY A 111 8.00 -0.23 3.36
N LEU A 112 8.00 -1.01 4.44
CA LEU A 112 6.96 -0.96 5.48
C LEU A 112 6.77 0.42 6.09
N GLU A 113 7.83 1.23 6.18
CA GLU A 113 7.81 2.56 6.80
C GLU A 113 6.86 3.54 6.11
N ALA A 114 6.52 3.30 4.85
CA ALA A 114 5.62 4.17 4.08
C ALA A 114 4.15 3.76 4.16
N LEU A 115 3.81 2.71 4.90
CA LEU A 115 2.41 2.30 5.16
C LEU A 115 1.81 3.18 6.26
N ARG A 116 1.89 4.48 6.06
CA ARG A 116 1.41 5.49 7.02
C ARG A 116 0.98 6.76 6.29
N ILE A 117 0.20 7.57 7.00
CA ILE A 117 -0.16 8.90 6.52
C ILE A 117 1.12 9.73 6.34
N ASP A 118 1.20 10.48 5.26
CA ASP A 118 2.31 11.37 4.99
C ASP A 118 2.24 12.58 5.93
N HIS A 119 3.23 12.68 6.84
CA HIS A 119 3.37 13.79 7.78
C HIS A 119 4.71 14.48 7.58
N PRO A 120 4.84 15.79 7.88
CA PRO A 120 6.14 16.45 7.91
C PRO A 120 7.10 15.71 8.86
N GLY A 121 8.27 15.33 8.37
CA GLY A 121 9.26 14.58 9.14
C GLY A 121 8.99 13.10 9.27
N ALA A 122 7.85 12.60 8.78
CA ALA A 122 7.48 11.19 8.78
C ALA A 122 6.73 10.86 7.49
N PRO A 123 7.42 10.82 6.35
CA PRO A 123 6.76 10.64 5.05
C PRO A 123 6.13 9.26 4.90
N GLY A 124 5.06 9.20 4.12
CA GLY A 124 4.36 7.97 3.79
C GLY A 124 3.55 8.12 2.52
N TYR A 125 2.99 7.01 2.04
CA TYR A 125 2.19 7.01 0.82
C TYR A 125 0.70 7.16 1.07
N PHE A 126 0.24 7.20 2.32
CA PHE A 126 -1.20 7.26 2.59
C PHE A 126 -1.70 8.70 2.68
N THR A 127 -2.93 8.89 2.21
CA THR A 127 -3.67 10.15 2.33
C THR A 127 -4.81 9.95 3.33
N LEU A 128 -4.88 10.81 4.35
CA LEU A 128 -5.92 10.73 5.35
C LEU A 128 -7.27 11.16 4.76
N ARG A 129 -8.29 10.34 4.98
CA ARG A 129 -9.68 10.67 4.64
C ARG A 129 -10.58 10.13 5.76
N SER A 130 -11.36 10.99 6.35
CA SER A 130 -12.30 10.65 7.43
C SER A 130 -13.68 10.22 6.91
#